data_9c2e5d711ed54c32b02f21f32241b221
#
_entry.id   9c2e5d711ed54c32b02f21f32241b221
#
_cell.length_a   1.000
_cell.length_b   1.000
_cell.length_c   1.000
_cell.angle_alpha   90.00
_cell.angle_beta   90.00
_cell.angle_gamma   90.00
#
_symmetry.space_group_name_H-M   'P 1'
#
loop_
_entity.id
_entity.type
_entity.pdbx_description
1 polymer ?
#
loop_
_entity_poly.entity_id
_entity_poly.type
_entity_poly.pdbx_seq_one_letter_code
_entity_poly.pdbx_strand_id
1 'polypeptide(L)'
;GLSLPMVALNALIGFLGIFVSWNIDRAVKGYFSLFLLLNAGVMGVFLSLDFFLFYVFWEVMLLPMYFLIGMWGGPQREYAAIKFFLYTLFGSVLMLIAVLALYFACGQTFDMQLMMERAPFALDGVVWWGMSAIKVIWVLLFIGFAIKVPVFPFHTWLPLAHVEAPTAISVVLAGILLKLGVYGMLRINYTMLPDAVWWFSGALAFLGMVNVIWGAMCALAQKDLKKMVAYSSINHMGYLLLGMAAVIAGGAVNGSNLMAAQAGINGAVFQMFNHGTISAMLFILVGVIY
;
A
#
# COMPACT_ATOMS: atom_id res chain seq x y z
N GLY A 1 -8.94 -11.20 -11.16
CA GLY A 1 -7.59 -11.10 -11.70
C GLY A 1 -6.57 -10.53 -10.73
N LEU A 2 -6.74 -9.28 -10.27
CA LEU A 2 -5.72 -8.57 -9.46
C LEU A 2 -5.45 -9.21 -8.09
N SER A 3 -6.45 -9.74 -7.41
CA SER A 3 -6.31 -10.31 -6.06
C SER A 3 -5.50 -11.60 -6.04
N LEU A 4 -5.65 -12.47 -7.05
CA LEU A 4 -5.04 -13.79 -7.06
C LEU A 4 -3.51 -13.77 -6.90
N PRO A 5 -2.74 -12.99 -7.70
CA PRO A 5 -1.29 -12.92 -7.51
C PRO A 5 -0.89 -12.33 -6.14
N MET A 6 -1.69 -11.42 -5.59
CA MET A 6 -1.40 -10.84 -4.27
C MET A 6 -1.68 -11.83 -3.13
N VAL A 7 -2.74 -12.63 -3.23
CA VAL A 7 -3.04 -13.73 -2.30
C VAL A 7 -1.92 -14.77 -2.34
N ALA A 8 -1.47 -15.17 -3.53
CA ALA A 8 -0.35 -16.11 -3.69
C ALA A 8 0.95 -15.54 -3.10
N LEU A 9 1.23 -14.27 -3.35
CA LEU A 9 2.40 -13.58 -2.79
C LEU A 9 2.33 -13.53 -1.25
N ASN A 10 1.15 -13.20 -0.69
CA ASN A 10 0.97 -13.17 0.78
C ASN A 10 1.18 -14.55 1.40
N ALA A 11 0.64 -15.60 0.79
CA ALA A 11 0.82 -16.97 1.27
C ALA A 11 2.30 -17.38 1.25
N LEU A 12 3.03 -17.07 0.15
CA LEU A 12 4.46 -17.35 0.03
C LEU A 12 5.28 -16.60 1.08
N ILE A 13 5.06 -15.28 1.22
CA ILE A 13 5.82 -14.44 2.15
C ILE A 13 5.48 -14.78 3.61
N GLY A 14 4.21 -15.06 3.92
CA GLY A 14 3.79 -15.51 5.23
C GLY A 14 4.43 -16.84 5.62
N PHE A 15 4.47 -17.79 4.69
CA PHE A 15 5.15 -19.08 4.88
C PHE A 15 6.65 -18.89 5.15
N LEU A 16 7.35 -18.16 4.29
CA LEU A 16 8.78 -17.88 4.47
C LEU A 16 9.06 -17.11 5.77
N GLY A 17 8.18 -16.17 6.14
CA GLY A 17 8.31 -15.40 7.36
C GLY A 17 8.28 -16.24 8.64
N ILE A 18 7.57 -17.37 8.64
CA ILE A 18 7.58 -18.31 9.76
C ILE A 18 8.97 -18.91 9.92
N PHE A 19 9.63 -19.36 8.84
CA PHE A 19 10.97 -19.93 8.92
C PHE A 19 12.02 -18.87 9.31
N VAL A 20 11.91 -17.65 8.80
CA VAL A 20 12.80 -16.54 9.18
C VAL A 20 12.62 -16.15 10.65
N SER A 21 11.48 -16.49 11.26
CA SER A 21 11.18 -16.25 12.68
C SER A 21 11.65 -17.37 13.61
N TRP A 22 12.38 -18.37 13.11
CA TRP A 22 12.77 -19.55 13.90
C TRP A 22 13.56 -19.24 15.18
N ASN A 23 14.34 -18.16 15.14
CA ASN A 23 15.22 -17.76 16.24
C ASN A 23 14.55 -16.80 17.26
N ILE A 24 13.22 -16.68 17.25
CA ILE A 24 12.50 -15.85 18.20
C ILE A 24 12.30 -16.62 19.52
N ASP A 25 13.00 -16.21 20.57
CA ASP A 25 12.97 -16.87 21.88
C ASP A 25 12.05 -16.19 22.89
N ARG A 26 11.77 -14.89 22.70
CA ARG A 26 10.98 -14.09 23.63
C ARG A 26 9.50 -14.11 23.27
N ALA A 27 8.64 -14.51 24.24
CA ALA A 27 7.18 -14.49 24.10
C ALA A 27 6.68 -15.10 22.78
N VAL A 28 7.20 -16.27 22.42
CA VAL A 28 7.02 -16.97 21.13
C VAL A 28 5.55 -17.12 20.76
N LYS A 29 4.68 -17.51 21.72
CA LYS A 29 3.24 -17.66 21.49
C LYS A 29 2.59 -16.35 21.02
N GLY A 30 2.91 -15.24 21.73
CA GLY A 30 2.40 -13.91 21.37
C GLY A 30 2.89 -13.45 20.02
N TYR A 31 4.17 -13.68 19.70
CA TYR A 31 4.75 -13.34 18.42
C TYR A 31 4.02 -14.02 17.26
N PHE A 32 3.90 -15.35 17.28
CA PHE A 32 3.26 -16.08 16.19
C PHE A 32 1.76 -15.82 16.11
N SER A 33 1.07 -15.59 17.23
CA SER A 33 -0.34 -15.18 17.22
C SER A 33 -0.53 -13.84 16.50
N LEU A 34 0.30 -12.85 16.81
CA LEU A 34 0.26 -11.54 16.13
C LEU A 34 0.70 -11.64 14.65
N PHE A 35 1.71 -12.47 14.37
CA PHE A 35 2.18 -12.71 12.99
C PHE A 35 1.08 -13.34 12.12
N LEU A 36 0.37 -14.34 12.62
CA LEU A 36 -0.74 -14.99 11.92
C LEU A 36 -1.93 -14.04 11.76
N LEU A 37 -2.25 -13.25 12.80
CA LEU A 37 -3.30 -12.23 12.74
C LEU A 37 -2.98 -11.16 11.68
N LEU A 38 -1.72 -10.73 11.59
CA LEU A 38 -1.24 -9.80 10.56
C LEU A 38 -1.48 -10.38 9.15
N ASN A 39 -1.04 -11.63 8.93
CA ASN A 39 -1.22 -12.29 7.63
C ASN A 39 -2.70 -12.52 7.28
N ALA A 40 -3.53 -12.86 8.27
CA ALA A 40 -4.98 -12.98 8.08
C ALA A 40 -5.62 -11.64 7.70
N GLY A 41 -5.23 -10.54 8.36
CA GLY A 41 -5.67 -9.19 8.01
C GLY A 41 -5.31 -8.80 6.57
N VAL A 42 -4.07 -9.05 6.16
CA VAL A 42 -3.61 -8.81 4.78
C VAL A 42 -4.41 -9.65 3.78
N MET A 43 -4.64 -10.93 4.09
CA MET A 43 -5.43 -11.82 3.23
C MET A 43 -6.87 -11.31 3.10
N GLY A 44 -7.47 -10.85 4.21
CA GLY A 44 -8.81 -10.29 4.23
C GLY A 44 -8.94 -9.06 3.33
N VAL A 45 -7.95 -8.17 3.31
CA VAL A 45 -7.94 -6.99 2.40
C VAL A 45 -7.98 -7.43 0.93
N PHE A 46 -7.22 -8.44 0.53
CA PHE A 46 -7.18 -8.89 -0.87
C PHE A 46 -8.44 -9.65 -1.31
N LEU A 47 -9.15 -10.26 -0.37
CA LEU A 47 -10.33 -11.08 -0.64
C LEU A 47 -11.65 -10.32 -0.46
N SER A 48 -11.66 -9.17 0.20
CA SER A 48 -12.88 -8.40 0.47
C SER A 48 -13.48 -7.85 -0.83
N LEU A 49 -14.79 -8.04 -0.98
CA LEU A 49 -15.65 -7.44 -2.01
C LEU A 49 -16.61 -6.41 -1.42
N ASP A 50 -16.64 -6.30 -0.12
CA ASP A 50 -17.36 -5.29 0.66
C ASP A 50 -16.36 -4.25 1.17
N PHE A 51 -16.67 -2.95 0.99
CA PHE A 51 -15.72 -1.88 1.30
C PHE A 51 -15.55 -1.66 2.81
N PHE A 52 -16.59 -1.91 3.60
CA PHE A 52 -16.48 -1.86 5.06
C PHE A 52 -15.60 -3.01 5.57
N LEU A 53 -15.80 -4.21 5.04
CA LEU A 53 -14.97 -5.37 5.39
C LEU A 53 -13.51 -5.17 4.96
N PHE A 54 -13.27 -4.58 3.79
CA PHE A 54 -11.94 -4.16 3.34
C PHE A 54 -11.29 -3.24 4.37
N TYR A 55 -12.03 -2.22 4.83
CA TYR A 55 -11.55 -1.27 5.83
C TYR A 55 -11.27 -1.93 7.18
N VAL A 56 -12.13 -2.81 7.65
CA VAL A 56 -11.92 -3.56 8.89
C VAL A 56 -10.62 -4.38 8.84
N PHE A 57 -10.38 -5.13 7.76
CA PHE A 57 -9.13 -5.88 7.62
C PHE A 57 -7.92 -4.97 7.44
N TRP A 58 -8.08 -3.81 6.82
CA TRP A 58 -7.04 -2.80 6.72
C TRP A 58 -6.60 -2.26 8.09
N GLU A 59 -7.53 -2.08 9.02
CA GLU A 59 -7.25 -1.64 10.39
C GLU A 59 -6.71 -2.79 11.27
N VAL A 60 -7.28 -3.98 11.14
CA VAL A 60 -6.88 -5.15 11.93
C VAL A 60 -5.39 -5.44 11.83
N MET A 61 -4.76 -5.19 10.67
CA MET A 61 -3.32 -5.43 10.52
C MET A 61 -2.42 -4.40 11.23
N LEU A 62 -2.95 -3.21 11.59
CA LEU A 62 -2.15 -2.16 12.23
C LEU A 62 -1.71 -2.55 13.63
N LEU A 63 -2.64 -3.12 14.42
CA LEU A 63 -2.37 -3.49 15.81
C LEU A 63 -1.29 -4.58 15.94
N PRO A 64 -1.36 -5.71 15.23
CA PRO A 64 -0.28 -6.69 15.24
C PRO A 64 1.06 -6.09 14.83
N MET A 65 1.09 -5.26 13.78
CA MET A 65 2.33 -4.67 13.29
C MET A 65 2.96 -3.73 14.33
N TYR A 66 2.14 -2.92 15.01
CA TYR A 66 2.58 -2.05 16.09
C TYR A 66 3.27 -2.85 17.21
N PHE A 67 2.65 -3.93 17.67
CA PHE A 67 3.23 -4.78 18.72
C PHE A 67 4.45 -5.55 18.24
N LEU A 68 4.44 -6.09 17.01
CA LEU A 68 5.57 -6.82 16.46
C LEU A 68 6.82 -5.95 16.34
N ILE A 69 6.68 -4.69 15.97
CA ILE A 69 7.80 -3.73 15.99
C ILE A 69 8.16 -3.32 17.43
N GLY A 70 7.16 -2.95 18.23
CA GLY A 70 7.39 -2.37 19.55
C GLY A 70 7.91 -3.33 20.62
N MET A 71 7.59 -4.62 20.54
CA MET A 71 7.99 -5.62 21.53
C MET A 71 9.26 -6.38 21.15
N TRP A 72 9.44 -6.72 19.86
CA TRP A 72 10.57 -7.52 19.36
C TRP A 72 11.57 -6.73 18.54
N GLY A 73 11.37 -5.43 18.39
CA GLY A 73 12.24 -4.54 17.63
C GLY A 73 13.54 -4.14 18.35
N GLY A 74 14.34 -3.35 17.66
CA GLY A 74 15.65 -2.85 18.10
C GLY A 74 15.57 -1.72 19.15
N PRO A 75 16.66 -0.95 19.29
CA PRO A 75 16.79 0.06 20.35
C PRO A 75 15.75 1.19 20.29
N GLN A 76 15.33 1.62 19.10
CA GLN A 76 14.35 2.71 18.89
C GLN A 76 12.95 2.18 18.53
N ARG A 77 12.66 0.93 18.86
CA ARG A 77 11.42 0.21 18.49
C ARG A 77 10.14 0.95 18.87
N GLU A 78 10.09 1.59 20.05
CA GLU A 78 8.90 2.31 20.51
C GLU A 78 8.59 3.50 19.61
N TYR A 79 9.60 4.32 19.31
CA TYR A 79 9.44 5.45 18.41
C TYR A 79 9.07 5.00 17.00
N ALA A 80 9.68 3.94 16.50
CA ALA A 80 9.37 3.37 15.20
C ALA A 80 7.92 2.85 15.11
N ALA A 81 7.49 2.12 16.13
CA ALA A 81 6.14 1.57 16.23
C ALA A 81 5.08 2.69 16.29
N ILE A 82 5.29 3.69 17.16
CA ILE A 82 4.38 4.84 17.29
C ILE A 82 4.31 5.63 15.98
N LYS A 83 5.46 5.91 15.37
CA LYS A 83 5.49 6.64 14.09
C LYS A 83 4.77 5.89 12.97
N PHE A 84 5.02 4.58 12.84
CA PHE A 84 4.30 3.72 11.90
C PHE A 84 2.79 3.78 12.14
N PHE A 85 2.37 3.59 13.40
CA PHE A 85 0.96 3.57 13.77
C PHE A 85 0.26 4.89 13.48
N LEU A 86 0.84 6.02 13.91
CA LEU A 86 0.22 7.35 13.71
C LEU A 86 0.13 7.72 12.22
N TYR A 87 1.17 7.44 11.42
CA TYR A 87 1.12 7.70 9.98
C TYR A 87 0.03 6.89 9.30
N THR A 88 -0.03 5.59 9.59
CA THR A 88 -1.01 4.70 8.96
C THR A 88 -2.43 4.97 9.44
N LEU A 89 -2.62 5.27 10.74
CA LEU A 89 -3.92 5.64 11.29
C LEU A 89 -4.44 6.95 10.68
N PHE A 90 -3.59 7.96 10.54
CA PHE A 90 -3.99 9.21 9.89
C PHE A 90 -4.51 8.97 8.46
N GLY A 91 -3.79 8.14 7.69
CA GLY A 91 -4.22 7.79 6.34
C GLY A 91 -5.54 7.03 6.31
N SER A 92 -5.73 6.09 7.23
CA SER A 92 -6.95 5.29 7.28
C SER A 92 -8.18 6.07 7.74
N VAL A 93 -8.02 7.07 8.59
CA VAL A 93 -9.12 8.00 8.95
C VAL A 93 -9.59 8.78 7.72
N LEU A 94 -8.68 9.28 6.89
CA LEU A 94 -9.04 9.95 5.63
C LEU A 94 -9.76 9.00 4.67
N MET A 95 -9.29 7.74 4.59
CA MET A 95 -9.94 6.69 3.81
C MET A 95 -11.35 6.40 4.36
N LEU A 96 -11.55 6.34 5.69
CA LEU A 96 -12.86 6.13 6.30
C LEU A 96 -13.86 7.23 5.91
N ILE A 97 -13.43 8.49 5.93
CA ILE A 97 -14.28 9.61 5.48
C ILE A 97 -14.73 9.40 4.04
N ALA A 98 -13.81 8.98 3.16
CA ALA A 98 -14.14 8.69 1.77
C ALA A 98 -15.08 7.48 1.60
N VAL A 99 -14.87 6.41 2.38
CA VAL A 99 -15.74 5.22 2.41
C VAL A 99 -17.16 5.60 2.81
N LEU A 100 -17.32 6.39 3.88
CA LEU A 100 -18.63 6.84 4.33
C LEU A 100 -19.30 7.76 3.31
N ALA A 101 -18.53 8.66 2.69
CA ALA A 101 -19.05 9.52 1.63
C ALA A 101 -19.60 8.71 0.44
N LEU A 102 -18.85 7.71 -0.01
CA LEU A 102 -19.30 6.78 -1.05
C LEU A 102 -20.51 5.96 -0.63
N TYR A 103 -20.54 5.48 0.61
CA TYR A 103 -21.67 4.75 1.15
C TYR A 103 -22.99 5.54 1.05
N PHE A 104 -23.00 6.79 1.52
CA PHE A 104 -24.18 7.63 1.44
C PHE A 104 -24.54 8.03 0.00
N ALA A 105 -23.56 8.30 -0.85
CA ALA A 105 -23.80 8.66 -2.23
C ALA A 105 -24.35 7.47 -3.06
N CYS A 106 -23.84 6.26 -2.83
CA CYS A 106 -24.19 5.07 -3.62
C CYS A 106 -25.46 4.33 -3.14
N GLY A 107 -26.29 4.95 -2.29
CA GLY A 107 -27.55 4.35 -1.83
C GLY A 107 -27.38 3.40 -0.64
N GLN A 108 -26.50 3.75 0.29
CA GLN A 108 -26.26 3.04 1.56
C GLN A 108 -25.82 1.58 1.40
N THR A 109 -24.95 1.32 0.44
CA THR A 109 -24.35 0.00 0.22
C THR A 109 -22.83 0.05 0.39
N PHE A 110 -22.24 -1.03 0.92
CA PHE A 110 -20.79 -1.24 0.95
C PHE A 110 -20.31 -2.23 -0.12
N ASP A 111 -21.23 -2.81 -0.91
CA ASP A 111 -20.86 -3.68 -2.03
C ASP A 111 -20.02 -2.91 -3.06
N MET A 112 -18.77 -3.33 -3.22
CA MET A 112 -17.83 -2.66 -4.11
C MET A 112 -18.28 -2.70 -5.58
N GLN A 113 -18.99 -3.74 -6.01
CA GLN A 113 -19.45 -3.84 -7.40
C GLN A 113 -20.56 -2.83 -7.66
N LEU A 114 -21.54 -2.74 -6.76
CA LEU A 114 -22.60 -1.74 -6.85
C LEU A 114 -22.04 -0.31 -6.72
N MET A 115 -21.04 -0.10 -5.88
CA MET A 115 -20.37 1.21 -5.78
C MET A 115 -19.64 1.60 -7.07
N MET A 116 -18.96 0.67 -7.76
CA MET A 116 -18.31 0.91 -9.05
C MET A 116 -19.30 1.37 -10.12
N GLU A 117 -20.50 0.79 -10.12
CA GLU A 117 -21.55 1.15 -11.07
C GLU A 117 -22.20 2.50 -10.74
N ARG A 118 -22.40 2.82 -9.46
CA ARG A 118 -23.19 3.97 -9.01
C ARG A 118 -22.37 5.24 -8.78
N ALA A 119 -21.13 5.12 -8.27
CA ALA A 119 -20.35 6.27 -7.84
C ALA A 119 -20.12 7.33 -8.91
N PRO A 120 -19.81 7.00 -10.19
CA PRO A 120 -19.63 8.00 -11.22
C PRO A 120 -20.88 8.87 -11.43
N PHE A 121 -22.07 8.26 -11.39
CA PHE A 121 -23.34 8.95 -11.60
C PHE A 121 -23.84 9.66 -10.34
N ALA A 122 -23.70 9.04 -9.18
CA ALA A 122 -24.20 9.57 -7.91
C ALA A 122 -23.44 10.82 -7.44
N LEU A 123 -22.19 10.98 -7.87
CA LEU A 123 -21.32 12.10 -7.51
C LEU A 123 -21.19 13.14 -8.63
N ASP A 124 -21.81 12.90 -9.78
CA ASP A 124 -21.77 13.83 -10.90
C ASP A 124 -22.47 15.16 -10.52
N GLY A 125 -21.82 16.28 -10.84
CA GLY A 125 -22.32 17.61 -10.50
C GLY A 125 -22.27 17.97 -9.00
N VAL A 126 -21.93 17.06 -8.11
CA VAL A 126 -21.80 17.35 -6.66
C VAL A 126 -20.49 18.09 -6.40
N VAL A 127 -20.58 19.23 -5.70
CA VAL A 127 -19.44 20.09 -5.38
C VAL A 127 -19.25 20.20 -3.88
N TRP A 128 -18.03 19.91 -3.39
CA TRP A 128 -17.60 20.11 -2.01
C TRP A 128 -16.41 21.07 -1.97
N TRP A 129 -16.49 22.12 -1.15
CA TRP A 129 -15.43 23.12 -1.01
C TRP A 129 -14.93 23.70 -2.35
N GLY A 130 -15.82 23.87 -3.33
CA GLY A 130 -15.48 24.41 -4.66
C GLY A 130 -14.83 23.42 -5.63
N MET A 131 -14.71 22.14 -5.25
CA MET A 131 -14.19 21.06 -6.10
C MET A 131 -15.25 19.98 -6.30
N SER A 132 -15.19 19.28 -7.42
CA SER A 132 -16.04 18.09 -7.63
C SER A 132 -15.83 17.06 -6.51
N ALA A 133 -16.92 16.53 -5.95
CA ALA A 133 -16.89 15.54 -4.88
C ALA A 133 -16.10 14.29 -5.28
N ILE A 134 -16.16 13.87 -6.56
CA ILE A 134 -15.37 12.76 -7.12
C ILE A 134 -13.86 13.00 -6.87
N LYS A 135 -13.37 14.22 -7.14
CA LYS A 135 -11.95 14.57 -6.96
C LYS A 135 -11.57 14.60 -5.48
N VAL A 136 -12.43 15.13 -4.62
CA VAL A 136 -12.19 15.17 -3.16
C VAL A 136 -12.10 13.77 -2.58
N ILE A 137 -13.07 12.91 -2.89
CA ILE A 137 -13.08 11.51 -2.44
C ILE A 137 -11.85 10.77 -2.95
N TRP A 138 -11.51 10.98 -4.24
CA TRP A 138 -10.32 10.37 -4.84
C TRP A 138 -9.04 10.74 -4.09
N VAL A 139 -8.85 12.02 -3.75
CA VAL A 139 -7.67 12.52 -3.02
C VAL A 139 -7.62 11.95 -1.59
N LEU A 140 -8.75 11.88 -0.89
CA LEU A 140 -8.82 11.29 0.45
C LEU A 140 -8.40 9.81 0.44
N LEU A 141 -8.91 9.02 -0.50
CA LEU A 141 -8.51 7.63 -0.70
C LEU A 141 -7.03 7.54 -1.08
N PHE A 142 -6.59 8.40 -2.03
CA PHE A 142 -5.21 8.43 -2.47
C PHE A 142 -4.24 8.68 -1.31
N ILE A 143 -4.49 9.65 -0.44
CA ILE A 143 -3.62 9.95 0.72
C ILE A 143 -3.57 8.73 1.65
N GLY A 144 -4.71 8.08 1.93
CA GLY A 144 -4.75 6.86 2.73
C GLY A 144 -3.87 5.74 2.17
N PHE A 145 -3.96 5.50 0.87
CA PHE A 145 -3.14 4.51 0.18
C PHE A 145 -1.68 4.95 0.00
N ALA A 146 -1.44 6.24 -0.29
CA ALA A 146 -0.10 6.80 -0.51
C ALA A 146 0.79 6.75 0.74
N ILE A 147 0.21 6.86 1.92
CA ILE A 147 0.92 6.66 3.19
C ILE A 147 1.42 5.20 3.27
N LYS A 148 0.61 4.23 2.87
CA LYS A 148 0.97 2.82 2.90
C LYS A 148 1.98 2.45 1.81
N VAL A 149 1.88 3.06 0.61
CA VAL A 149 2.82 2.89 -0.53
C VAL A 149 4.20 3.51 -0.28
N PRO A 150 4.44 4.23 0.72
CA PRO A 150 5.27 5.36 1.11
C PRO A 150 5.61 6.32 -0.05
N VAL A 151 4.57 7.00 -0.54
CA VAL A 151 4.74 8.07 -1.52
C VAL A 151 5.34 9.31 -0.85
N PHE A 152 6.27 9.99 -1.51
CA PHE A 152 6.76 11.30 -1.03
C PHE A 152 5.59 12.30 -0.90
N PRO A 153 5.50 13.06 0.21
CA PRO A 153 6.39 13.15 1.38
C PRO A 153 6.08 12.17 2.52
N PHE A 154 5.11 11.27 2.38
CA PHE A 154 4.61 10.38 3.45
C PHE A 154 5.47 9.14 3.71
N HIS A 155 6.72 9.08 3.20
CA HIS A 155 7.58 7.90 3.20
C HIS A 155 8.44 7.73 4.47
N THR A 156 8.54 8.74 5.33
CA THR A 156 9.57 8.80 6.39
C THR A 156 9.42 7.77 7.52
N TRP A 157 8.27 7.11 7.62
CA TRP A 157 8.03 6.05 8.59
C TRP A 157 8.70 4.73 8.17
N LEU A 158 8.81 4.47 6.86
CA LEU A 158 9.21 3.17 6.32
C LEU A 158 10.66 2.80 6.67
N PRO A 159 11.70 3.63 6.42
CA PRO A 159 13.08 3.27 6.75
C PRO A 159 13.27 2.98 8.24
N LEU A 160 12.62 3.74 9.10
CA LEU A 160 12.69 3.55 10.54
C LEU A 160 12.02 2.25 10.97
N ALA A 161 10.82 1.97 10.47
CA ALA A 161 10.09 0.73 10.75
C ALA A 161 10.92 -0.51 10.34
N HIS A 162 11.57 -0.48 9.17
CA HIS A 162 12.40 -1.59 8.69
C HIS A 162 13.65 -1.84 9.50
N VAL A 163 14.33 -0.77 9.94
CA VAL A 163 15.55 -0.90 10.74
C VAL A 163 15.25 -1.52 12.09
N GLU A 164 14.20 -1.03 12.73
CA GLU A 164 13.84 -1.47 14.08
C GLU A 164 13.11 -2.82 14.10
N ALA A 165 12.33 -3.14 13.07
CA ALA A 165 11.59 -4.39 13.04
C ALA A 165 12.51 -5.63 13.02
N PRO A 166 12.09 -6.76 13.64
CA PRO A 166 12.71 -8.05 13.41
C PRO A 166 12.75 -8.39 11.92
N THR A 167 13.75 -9.14 11.49
CA THR A 167 13.96 -9.45 10.05
C THR A 167 12.71 -10.02 9.39
N ALA A 168 12.04 -10.98 10.02
CA ALA A 168 10.82 -11.58 9.47
C ALA A 168 9.68 -10.56 9.29
N ILE A 169 9.57 -9.58 10.20
CA ILE A 169 8.57 -8.52 10.10
C ILE A 169 8.93 -7.55 8.98
N SER A 170 10.21 -7.25 8.78
CA SER A 170 10.69 -6.47 7.62
C SER A 170 10.40 -7.19 6.30
N VAL A 171 10.51 -8.52 6.27
CA VAL A 171 10.17 -9.35 5.09
C VAL A 171 8.69 -9.19 4.73
N VAL A 172 7.77 -9.29 5.70
CA VAL A 172 6.33 -9.10 5.48
C VAL A 172 6.00 -7.65 5.12
N LEU A 173 6.62 -6.68 5.80
CA LEU A 173 6.40 -5.27 5.55
C LEU A 173 6.78 -4.88 4.11
N ALA A 174 7.99 -5.22 3.68
CA ALA A 174 8.46 -4.93 2.32
C ALA A 174 7.78 -5.81 1.28
N GLY A 175 7.61 -7.08 1.59
CA GLY A 175 7.08 -8.07 0.65
C GLY A 175 5.63 -7.83 0.26
N ILE A 176 4.77 -7.49 1.22
CA ILE A 176 3.33 -7.44 0.95
C ILE A 176 2.61 -6.19 1.46
N LEU A 177 2.95 -5.61 2.63
CA LEU A 177 2.17 -4.50 3.18
C LEU A 177 2.19 -3.25 2.30
N LEU A 178 3.31 -2.95 1.65
CA LEU A 178 3.41 -1.81 0.72
C LEU A 178 2.47 -1.96 -0.48
N LYS A 179 2.27 -3.21 -0.94
CA LYS A 179 1.41 -3.52 -2.09
C LYS A 179 -0.07 -3.33 -1.81
N LEU A 180 -0.49 -3.37 -0.55
CA LEU A 180 -1.87 -3.08 -0.17
C LEU A 180 -2.31 -1.68 -0.61
N GLY A 181 -1.44 -0.67 -0.49
CA GLY A 181 -1.76 0.68 -0.95
C GLY A 181 -1.94 0.77 -2.47
N VAL A 182 -1.04 0.15 -3.25
CA VAL A 182 -1.17 0.09 -4.71
C VAL A 182 -2.38 -0.72 -5.12
N TYR A 183 -2.63 -1.85 -4.46
CA TYR A 183 -3.83 -2.66 -4.66
C TYR A 183 -5.10 -1.84 -4.41
N GLY A 184 -5.14 -1.09 -3.29
CA GLY A 184 -6.25 -0.21 -2.98
C GLY A 184 -6.48 0.87 -4.04
N MET A 185 -5.41 1.53 -4.52
CA MET A 185 -5.52 2.48 -5.62
C MET A 185 -6.10 1.84 -6.88
N LEU A 186 -5.57 0.70 -7.31
CA LEU A 186 -6.04 0.00 -8.51
C LEU A 186 -7.46 -0.55 -8.35
N ARG A 187 -7.77 -1.12 -7.18
CA ARG A 187 -9.06 -1.77 -6.92
C ARG A 187 -10.20 -0.81 -6.63
N ILE A 188 -9.90 0.36 -6.07
CA ILE A 188 -10.90 1.31 -5.58
C ILE A 188 -10.83 2.61 -6.40
N ASN A 189 -9.73 3.37 -6.33
CA ASN A 189 -9.64 4.66 -7.02
C ASN A 189 -9.86 4.53 -8.54
N TYR A 190 -9.21 3.54 -9.17
CA TYR A 190 -9.24 3.38 -10.62
C TYR A 190 -10.56 2.83 -11.13
N THR A 191 -11.25 2.02 -10.33
CA THR A 191 -12.50 1.38 -10.77
C THR A 191 -13.75 2.17 -10.37
N MET A 192 -13.75 2.82 -9.20
CA MET A 192 -14.92 3.55 -8.70
C MET A 192 -14.97 5.00 -9.18
N LEU A 193 -13.80 5.63 -9.41
CA LEU A 193 -13.68 7.08 -9.70
C LEU A 193 -12.80 7.33 -10.93
N PRO A 194 -13.12 6.77 -12.11
CA PRO A 194 -12.27 6.82 -13.30
C PRO A 194 -11.97 8.25 -13.79
N ASP A 195 -12.91 9.17 -13.69
CA ASP A 195 -12.72 10.56 -14.14
C ASP A 195 -11.66 11.29 -13.33
N ALA A 196 -11.59 11.02 -12.01
CA ALA A 196 -10.58 11.61 -11.15
C ALA A 196 -9.20 10.98 -11.39
N VAL A 197 -9.11 9.73 -11.84
CA VAL A 197 -7.84 9.08 -12.23
C VAL A 197 -7.14 9.88 -13.32
N TRP A 198 -7.87 10.22 -14.38
CA TRP A 198 -7.31 10.99 -15.48
C TRP A 198 -6.86 12.39 -15.01
N TRP A 199 -7.68 13.06 -14.23
CA TRP A 199 -7.36 14.37 -13.67
C TRP A 199 -6.08 14.36 -12.81
N PHE A 200 -5.88 13.31 -12.00
CA PHE A 200 -4.75 13.21 -11.06
C PHE A 200 -3.51 12.53 -11.66
N SER A 201 -3.62 11.93 -12.83
CA SER A 201 -2.56 11.10 -13.42
C SER A 201 -1.25 11.87 -13.65
N GLY A 202 -1.30 13.16 -13.99
CA GLY A 202 -0.10 14.01 -14.08
C GLY A 202 0.60 14.21 -12.74
N ALA A 203 -0.17 14.46 -11.69
CA ALA A 203 0.36 14.55 -10.33
C ALA A 203 0.93 13.21 -9.87
N LEU A 204 0.26 12.09 -10.21
CA LEU A 204 0.72 10.75 -9.90
C LEU A 204 2.06 10.42 -10.60
N ALA A 205 2.21 10.82 -11.87
CA ALA A 205 3.47 10.69 -12.61
C ALA A 205 4.59 11.50 -11.95
N PHE A 206 4.32 12.73 -11.56
CA PHE A 206 5.27 13.58 -10.86
C PHE A 206 5.71 12.97 -9.52
N LEU A 207 4.76 12.51 -8.70
CA LEU A 207 5.05 11.85 -7.43
C LEU A 207 5.83 10.55 -7.63
N GLY A 208 5.50 9.77 -8.66
CA GLY A 208 6.26 8.57 -9.04
C GLY A 208 7.70 8.88 -9.40
N MET A 209 7.93 9.91 -10.22
CA MET A 209 9.27 10.39 -10.58
C MET A 209 10.06 10.83 -9.34
N VAL A 210 9.44 11.62 -8.45
CA VAL A 210 10.07 12.05 -7.20
C VAL A 210 10.46 10.84 -6.34
N ASN A 211 9.58 9.85 -6.19
CA ASN A 211 9.90 8.63 -5.44
C ASN A 211 11.08 7.86 -6.04
N VAL A 212 11.13 7.76 -7.37
CA VAL A 212 12.25 7.08 -8.06
C VAL A 212 13.57 7.79 -7.78
N ILE A 213 13.63 9.08 -8.03
CA ILE A 213 14.88 9.86 -7.89
C ILE A 213 15.28 9.96 -6.41
N TRP A 214 14.36 10.42 -5.56
CA TRP A 214 14.61 10.60 -4.13
C TRP A 214 14.95 9.30 -3.42
N GLY A 215 14.17 8.23 -3.69
CA GLY A 215 14.40 6.91 -3.12
C GLY A 215 15.77 6.35 -3.50
N ALA A 216 16.20 6.49 -4.77
CA ALA A 216 17.52 6.06 -5.23
C ALA A 216 18.65 6.85 -4.57
N MET A 217 18.56 8.17 -4.56
CA MET A 217 19.58 9.03 -3.94
C MET A 217 19.72 8.75 -2.44
N CYS A 218 18.60 8.61 -1.74
CA CYS A 218 18.61 8.26 -0.32
C CYS A 218 19.18 6.86 -0.08
N ALA A 219 18.88 5.87 -0.93
CA ALA A 219 19.44 4.52 -0.80
C ALA A 219 20.96 4.51 -0.95
N LEU A 220 21.51 5.23 -1.95
CA LEU A 220 22.95 5.34 -2.18
C LEU A 220 23.68 6.02 -1.02
N ALA A 221 23.04 6.92 -0.30
CA ALA A 221 23.61 7.63 0.84
C ALA A 221 23.62 6.83 2.15
N GLN A 222 22.96 5.65 2.21
CA GLN A 222 22.87 4.88 3.45
C GLN A 222 24.11 4.04 3.71
N LYS A 223 24.49 3.97 5.00
CA LYS A 223 25.53 3.07 5.52
C LYS A 223 24.96 1.78 6.12
N ASP A 224 23.69 1.80 6.48
CA ASP A 224 22.97 0.67 7.06
C ASP A 224 22.24 -0.09 5.94
N LEU A 225 22.44 -1.42 5.85
CA LEU A 225 21.88 -2.24 4.78
C LEU A 225 20.34 -2.31 4.85
N LYS A 226 19.76 -2.38 6.05
CA LYS A 226 18.29 -2.37 6.18
C LYS A 226 17.68 -1.05 5.69
N LYS A 227 18.34 0.10 6.01
CA LYS A 227 17.91 1.40 5.51
C LYS A 227 18.04 1.50 3.99
N MET A 228 19.16 1.00 3.44
CA MET A 228 19.40 1.01 2.01
C MET A 228 18.31 0.25 1.27
N VAL A 229 17.97 -0.97 1.71
CA VAL A 229 16.89 -1.78 1.11
C VAL A 229 15.52 -1.11 1.30
N ALA A 230 15.26 -0.48 2.44
CA ALA A 230 14.02 0.26 2.68
C ALA A 230 13.85 1.45 1.70
N TYR A 231 14.90 2.25 1.48
CA TYR A 231 14.85 3.33 0.49
C TYR A 231 14.80 2.82 -0.96
N SER A 232 15.43 1.69 -1.26
CA SER A 232 15.24 0.99 -2.53
C SER A 232 13.78 0.62 -2.75
N SER A 233 13.06 0.21 -1.70
CA SER A 233 11.61 -0.06 -1.79
C SER A 233 10.82 1.20 -2.16
N ILE A 234 11.14 2.38 -1.62
CA ILE A 234 10.52 3.65 -1.99
C ILE A 234 10.75 3.96 -3.48
N ASN A 235 11.98 3.74 -3.97
CA ASN A 235 12.31 3.87 -5.39
C ASN A 235 11.42 2.94 -6.24
N HIS A 236 11.34 1.66 -5.91
CA HIS A 236 10.54 0.69 -6.66
C HIS A 236 9.04 0.99 -6.61
N MET A 237 8.50 1.54 -5.51
CA MET A 237 7.12 2.01 -5.46
C MET A 237 6.88 3.20 -6.41
N GLY A 238 7.90 4.02 -6.67
CA GLY A 238 7.83 5.08 -7.68
C GLY A 238 7.55 4.54 -9.10
N TYR A 239 8.18 3.42 -9.49
CA TYR A 239 7.88 2.77 -10.79
C TYR A 239 6.45 2.27 -10.89
N LEU A 240 5.88 1.77 -9.79
CA LEU A 240 4.46 1.40 -9.73
C LEU A 240 3.56 2.60 -10.02
N LEU A 241 3.84 3.74 -9.38
CA LEU A 241 3.08 4.97 -9.59
C LEU A 241 3.20 5.48 -11.03
N LEU A 242 4.40 5.40 -11.63
CA LEU A 242 4.61 5.77 -13.05
C LEU A 242 3.83 4.85 -13.99
N GLY A 243 3.83 3.53 -13.73
CA GLY A 243 3.04 2.57 -14.50
C GLY A 243 1.54 2.86 -14.42
N MET A 244 1.05 3.19 -13.22
CA MET A 244 -0.35 3.59 -13.01
C MET A 244 -0.68 4.93 -13.69
N ALA A 245 0.24 5.89 -13.67
CA ALA A 245 0.07 7.18 -14.32
C ALA A 245 0.06 7.10 -15.86
N ALA A 246 0.52 5.98 -16.44
CA ALA A 246 0.51 5.77 -17.89
C ALA A 246 -0.89 5.83 -18.53
N VAL A 247 -1.96 5.84 -17.75
CA VAL A 247 -3.33 6.13 -18.21
C VAL A 247 -3.42 7.48 -18.94
N ILE A 248 -2.58 8.48 -18.57
CA ILE A 248 -2.45 9.73 -19.35
C ILE A 248 -2.06 9.47 -20.81
N ALA A 249 -1.06 8.60 -21.04
CA ALA A 249 -0.58 8.31 -22.38
C ALA A 249 -1.65 7.60 -23.23
N GLY A 250 -2.60 6.92 -22.57
CA GLY A 250 -3.75 6.28 -23.21
C GLY A 250 -4.72 7.26 -23.88
N GLY A 251 -4.55 8.57 -23.67
CA GLY A 251 -5.37 9.61 -24.27
C GLY A 251 -6.85 9.29 -24.15
N ALA A 252 -7.43 9.53 -22.99
CA ALA A 252 -8.84 9.23 -22.72
C ALA A 252 -9.84 9.82 -23.73
N VAL A 253 -9.36 10.70 -24.60
CA VAL A 253 -10.21 11.45 -25.54
C VAL A 253 -10.35 10.78 -26.92
N ASN A 254 -9.39 9.95 -27.37
CA ASN A 254 -9.43 9.45 -28.76
C ASN A 254 -9.12 7.97 -28.98
N GLY A 255 -9.08 7.13 -27.93
CA GLY A 255 -8.92 5.67 -28.09
C GLY A 255 -7.60 5.17 -28.69
N SER A 256 -6.69 6.07 -29.07
CA SER A 256 -5.51 5.74 -29.85
C SER A 256 -4.37 5.05 -29.09
N ASN A 257 -4.41 5.03 -27.74
CA ASN A 257 -3.34 4.46 -26.93
C ASN A 257 -3.82 3.62 -25.74
N LEU A 258 -4.96 2.95 -25.85
CA LEU A 258 -5.46 2.03 -24.82
C LEU A 258 -4.42 0.94 -24.47
N MET A 259 -3.66 0.48 -25.46
CA MET A 259 -2.57 -0.47 -25.26
C MET A 259 -1.48 0.08 -24.31
N ALA A 260 -1.12 1.35 -24.43
CA ALA A 260 -0.09 1.95 -23.55
C ALA A 260 -0.59 2.06 -22.09
N ALA A 261 -1.85 2.44 -21.89
CA ALA A 261 -2.47 2.47 -20.57
C ALA A 261 -2.53 1.08 -19.94
N GLN A 262 -2.98 0.07 -20.70
CA GLN A 262 -3.02 -1.32 -20.27
C GLN A 262 -1.63 -1.87 -19.94
N ALA A 263 -0.63 -1.58 -20.80
CA ALA A 263 0.76 -1.98 -20.57
C ALA A 263 1.31 -1.37 -19.28
N GLY A 264 1.02 -0.08 -19.01
CA GLY A 264 1.44 0.58 -17.78
C GLY A 264 0.82 -0.05 -16.52
N ILE A 265 -0.48 -0.30 -16.52
CA ILE A 265 -1.18 -0.96 -15.40
C ILE A 265 -0.67 -2.40 -15.22
N ASN A 266 -0.53 -3.17 -16.30
CA ASN A 266 0.00 -4.53 -16.24
C ASN A 266 1.44 -4.54 -15.72
N GLY A 267 2.28 -3.58 -16.15
CA GLY A 267 3.63 -3.39 -15.64
C GLY A 267 3.64 -3.07 -14.15
N ALA A 268 2.72 -2.22 -13.68
CA ALA A 268 2.57 -1.92 -12.25
C ALA A 268 2.19 -3.18 -11.46
N VAL A 269 1.21 -3.96 -11.91
CA VAL A 269 0.80 -5.22 -11.24
C VAL A 269 1.95 -6.22 -11.21
N PHE A 270 2.66 -6.37 -12.33
CA PHE A 270 3.82 -7.26 -12.40
C PHE A 270 4.94 -6.81 -11.46
N GLN A 271 5.19 -5.50 -11.37
CA GLN A 271 6.17 -4.94 -10.45
C GLN A 271 5.76 -5.10 -8.98
N MET A 272 4.47 -5.12 -8.64
CA MET A 272 4.03 -5.44 -7.28
C MET A 272 4.52 -6.83 -6.85
N PHE A 273 4.37 -7.83 -7.71
CA PHE A 273 4.82 -9.20 -7.45
C PHE A 273 6.35 -9.28 -7.40
N ASN A 274 7.04 -8.73 -8.39
CA ASN A 274 8.49 -8.74 -8.48
C ASN A 274 9.15 -8.06 -7.28
N HIS A 275 8.74 -6.83 -6.98
CA HIS A 275 9.28 -6.14 -5.80
C HIS A 275 8.94 -6.88 -4.50
N GLY A 276 7.77 -7.55 -4.42
CA GLY A 276 7.40 -8.37 -3.27
C GLY A 276 8.40 -9.48 -3.00
N THR A 277 8.70 -10.27 -4.02
CA THR A 277 9.64 -11.40 -3.92
C THR A 277 11.08 -10.92 -3.72
N ILE A 278 11.55 -9.96 -4.51
CA ILE A 278 12.94 -9.45 -4.44
C ILE A 278 13.20 -8.78 -3.09
N SER A 279 12.32 -7.91 -2.61
CA SER A 279 12.52 -7.21 -1.34
C SER A 279 12.47 -8.15 -0.15
N ALA A 280 11.57 -9.15 -0.17
CA ALA A 280 11.53 -10.19 0.85
C ALA A 280 12.86 -10.96 0.92
N MET A 281 13.37 -11.40 -0.24
CA MET A 281 14.64 -12.10 -0.34
C MET A 281 15.82 -11.24 0.15
N LEU A 282 15.88 -9.97 -0.25
CA LEU A 282 16.94 -9.05 0.19
C LEU A 282 16.92 -8.86 1.71
N PHE A 283 15.72 -8.69 2.34
CA PHE A 283 15.64 -8.59 3.80
C PHE A 283 16.02 -9.89 4.51
N ILE A 284 15.73 -11.06 3.93
CA ILE A 284 16.21 -12.35 4.46
C ILE A 284 17.73 -12.39 4.43
N LEU A 285 18.36 -12.06 3.29
CA LEU A 285 19.81 -12.04 3.15
C LEU A 285 20.49 -11.05 4.12
N VAL A 286 19.93 -9.84 4.25
CA VAL A 286 20.39 -8.88 5.25
C VAL A 286 20.27 -9.44 6.67
N GLY A 287 19.19 -10.13 6.99
CA GLY A 287 19.00 -10.75 8.30
C GLY A 287 19.95 -11.91 8.60
N VAL A 288 20.58 -12.51 7.59
CA VAL A 288 21.65 -13.52 7.77
C VAL A 288 23.00 -12.85 8.09
N ILE A 289 23.19 -11.61 7.61
CA ILE A 289 24.42 -10.86 7.84
C ILE A 289 24.43 -10.18 9.21
N TYR A 290 23.25 -9.76 9.71
CA TYR A 290 23.06 -9.12 11.02
C TYR A 290 22.78 -10.16 12.11
#